data_dfa829bbb25bc57a9d4b5457720969e5
#
_entry.id   dfa829bbb25bc57a9d4b5457720969e5
#
_cell.length_a   1.000
_cell.length_b   1.000
_cell.length_c   1.000
_cell.angle_alpha   90.00
_cell.angle_beta   90.00
_cell.angle_gamma   90.00
#
_symmetry.space_group_name_H-M   'P 1'
#
loop_
_entity.id
_entity.type
_entity.pdbx_description
1 polymer ?
#
loop_
_entity_poly.entity_id
_entity_poly.type
_entity_poly.pdbx_seq_one_letter_code
_entity_poly.pdbx_strand_id
1 'polypeptide(L)'
;MNTRLTKEDQAIIKEARRYKCSGPIYSEDGLRLLKVLGNPEFVEVKDGVKAICDYAFLGLNNLHDMVLPASVVYLGEEAFASCHKLFKITMPGVEFIGKECFGLCDNLKEIALPETLRQIRAGAFACCKAMEDINIPSHMKIVDMSAFRSTRLKSLNIEISDDYKCYIYDKAFASCKHLESVYLNKNVKIMERMAFAGCTSLKTIEFEQPSLTCYAGEINATMLIGCTSLEKIIVPKNKYNAYPDFNIHGYESAQFETRDFNSLITPKE
;
A
#
# COMPACT_ATOMS: atom_id res chain seq x y z
N MET A 1 4.54 -9.72 -16.46
CA MET A 1 4.77 -8.93 -17.71
C MET A 1 5.77 -7.82 -17.42
N ASN A 2 6.58 -7.41 -18.39
CA ASN A 2 7.58 -6.35 -18.18
C ASN A 2 6.92 -4.96 -18.35
N THR A 3 7.04 -4.10 -17.36
CA THR A 3 6.55 -2.70 -17.38
C THR A 3 7.60 -1.71 -17.87
N ARG A 4 8.88 -2.12 -17.91
CA ARG A 4 9.98 -1.30 -18.42
C ARG A 4 9.89 -1.11 -19.92
N LEU A 5 10.19 0.10 -20.38
CA LEU A 5 10.23 0.43 -21.80
C LEU A 5 11.44 -0.22 -22.48
N THR A 6 11.21 -0.92 -23.58
CA THR A 6 12.26 -1.44 -24.45
C THR A 6 12.83 -0.32 -25.36
N LYS A 7 13.84 -0.62 -26.16
CA LYS A 7 14.37 0.33 -27.16
C LYS A 7 13.33 0.62 -28.25
N GLU A 8 12.57 -0.38 -28.64
CA GLU A 8 11.48 -0.28 -29.61
C GLU A 8 10.36 0.61 -29.07
N ASP A 9 9.95 0.42 -27.82
CA ASP A 9 8.95 1.26 -27.14
C ASP A 9 9.39 2.74 -27.11
N GLN A 10 10.67 2.99 -26.80
CA GLN A 10 11.24 4.34 -26.79
C GLN A 10 11.23 4.97 -28.19
N ALA A 11 11.46 4.20 -29.24
CA ALA A 11 11.37 4.65 -30.62
C ALA A 11 9.93 5.06 -30.99
N ILE A 12 8.94 4.23 -30.61
CA ILE A 12 7.51 4.54 -30.83
C ILE A 12 7.13 5.88 -30.14
N ILE A 13 7.52 6.04 -28.87
CA ILE A 13 7.23 7.28 -28.13
C ILE A 13 7.93 8.50 -28.76
N LYS A 14 9.20 8.33 -29.19
CA LYS A 14 9.97 9.40 -29.86
C LYS A 14 9.29 9.83 -31.17
N GLU A 15 8.82 8.89 -31.96
CA GLU A 15 8.12 9.14 -33.20
C GLU A 15 6.79 9.86 -32.95
N ALA A 16 5.98 9.37 -31.99
CA ALA A 16 4.73 10.02 -31.61
C ALA A 16 4.95 11.49 -31.18
N ARG A 17 6.03 11.78 -30.44
CA ARG A 17 6.40 13.17 -30.08
C ARG A 17 6.78 14.01 -31.29
N ARG A 18 7.50 13.42 -32.26
CA ARG A 18 7.89 14.11 -33.50
C ARG A 18 6.65 14.55 -34.29
N TYR A 19 5.61 13.73 -34.33
CA TYR A 19 4.35 14.05 -35.00
C TYR A 19 3.36 14.81 -34.11
N LYS A 20 3.80 15.27 -32.92
CA LYS A 20 2.96 16.02 -31.96
C LYS A 20 1.68 15.29 -31.58
N CYS A 21 1.72 13.96 -31.50
CA CYS A 21 0.59 13.18 -31.01
C CYS A 21 0.27 13.54 -29.57
N SER A 22 -0.99 13.41 -29.17
CA SER A 22 -1.47 13.55 -27.81
C SER A 22 -2.24 12.28 -27.39
N GLY A 23 -2.35 12.04 -26.07
CA GLY A 23 -3.06 10.89 -25.54
C GLY A 23 -2.18 9.63 -25.36
N PRO A 24 -2.82 8.46 -25.21
CA PRO A 24 -2.14 7.22 -24.87
C PRO A 24 -1.41 6.60 -26.06
N ILE A 25 -0.17 6.21 -25.84
CA ILE A 25 0.71 5.50 -26.79
C ILE A 25 0.85 4.06 -26.29
N TYR A 26 0.66 3.11 -27.20
CA TYR A 26 0.70 1.69 -26.90
C TYR A 26 1.89 1.02 -27.56
N SER A 27 2.29 -0.17 -27.05
CA SER A 27 3.21 -1.07 -27.73
C SER A 27 2.61 -1.58 -29.05
N GLU A 28 3.44 -2.10 -29.95
CA GLU A 28 3.03 -2.59 -31.24
C GLU A 28 1.97 -3.70 -31.15
N ASP A 29 2.12 -4.59 -30.16
CA ASP A 29 1.15 -5.67 -29.88
C ASP A 29 -0.13 -5.19 -29.15
N GLY A 30 -0.20 -3.90 -28.75
CA GLY A 30 -1.32 -3.31 -28.04
C GLY A 30 -1.47 -3.77 -26.59
N LEU A 31 -0.60 -4.63 -26.07
CA LEU A 31 -0.74 -5.21 -24.73
C LEU A 31 -0.22 -4.31 -23.60
N ARG A 32 0.56 -3.27 -23.94
CA ARG A 32 1.13 -2.34 -22.95
C ARG A 32 0.79 -0.89 -23.30
N LEU A 33 0.36 -0.09 -22.32
CA LEU A 33 0.30 1.35 -22.45
C LEU A 33 1.68 1.91 -22.05
N LEU A 34 2.39 2.47 -23.04
CA LEU A 34 3.78 2.91 -22.89
C LEU A 34 3.89 4.31 -22.27
N LYS A 35 3.06 5.25 -22.73
CA LYS A 35 3.10 6.64 -22.29
C LYS A 35 1.80 7.36 -22.67
N VAL A 36 1.39 8.31 -21.84
CA VAL A 36 0.40 9.32 -22.21
C VAL A 36 1.12 10.62 -22.52
N LEU A 37 0.89 11.18 -23.71
CA LEU A 37 1.45 12.46 -24.16
C LEU A 37 0.43 13.57 -23.99
N GLY A 38 0.91 14.78 -23.68
CA GLY A 38 0.08 15.91 -23.29
C GLY A 38 -0.24 15.90 -21.79
N ASN A 39 -1.29 16.59 -21.40
CA ASN A 39 -1.79 16.62 -20.02
C ASN A 39 -3.34 16.59 -20.02
N PRO A 40 -3.93 15.48 -20.50
CA PRO A 40 -5.38 15.34 -20.62
C PRO A 40 -6.06 15.26 -19.24
N GLU A 41 -7.32 15.70 -19.19
CA GLU A 41 -8.19 15.53 -18.01
C GLU A 41 -8.74 14.11 -17.92
N PHE A 42 -8.89 13.44 -19.05
CA PHE A 42 -9.42 12.10 -19.18
C PHE A 42 -8.57 11.26 -20.14
N VAL A 43 -8.38 10.00 -19.79
CA VAL A 43 -7.69 9.01 -20.63
C VAL A 43 -8.48 7.71 -20.61
N GLU A 44 -8.88 7.24 -21.77
CA GLU A 44 -9.45 5.91 -21.95
C GLU A 44 -8.35 4.92 -22.29
N VAL A 45 -8.23 3.86 -21.48
CA VAL A 45 -7.30 2.75 -21.72
C VAL A 45 -8.03 1.66 -22.47
N LYS A 46 -7.46 1.21 -23.60
CA LYS A 46 -8.04 0.16 -24.43
C LYS A 46 -8.20 -1.15 -23.68
N ASP A 47 -9.30 -1.84 -23.93
CA ASP A 47 -9.46 -3.23 -23.49
C ASP A 47 -8.36 -4.12 -24.06
N GLY A 48 -7.99 -5.17 -23.28
CA GLY A 48 -6.91 -6.08 -23.66
C GLY A 48 -5.53 -5.64 -23.17
N VAL A 49 -5.32 -4.37 -22.82
CA VAL A 49 -4.07 -3.90 -22.19
C VAL A 49 -3.82 -4.67 -20.90
N LYS A 50 -2.61 -5.23 -20.76
CA LYS A 50 -2.17 -6.03 -19.60
C LYS A 50 -1.30 -5.26 -18.62
N ALA A 51 -0.60 -4.24 -19.11
CA ALA A 51 0.31 -3.46 -18.28
C ALA A 51 0.28 -1.97 -18.62
N ILE A 52 0.30 -1.17 -17.55
CA ILE A 52 0.66 0.25 -17.63
C ILE A 52 2.16 0.32 -17.37
N CYS A 53 2.93 0.85 -18.32
CA CYS A 53 4.39 0.90 -18.22
C CYS A 53 4.87 1.91 -17.18
N ASP A 54 6.15 1.78 -16.84
CA ASP A 54 6.83 2.69 -15.93
C ASP A 54 6.71 4.13 -16.43
N TYR A 55 6.37 5.06 -15.53
CA TYR A 55 6.20 6.50 -15.81
C TYR A 55 5.10 6.85 -16.83
N ALA A 56 4.17 5.94 -17.15
CA ALA A 56 3.22 6.14 -18.25
C ALA A 56 2.34 7.39 -18.10
N PHE A 57 1.87 7.67 -16.89
CA PHE A 57 1.05 8.85 -16.53
C PHE A 57 1.79 9.84 -15.63
N LEU A 58 3.10 9.68 -15.43
CA LEU A 58 3.87 10.52 -14.50
C LEU A 58 3.59 12.01 -14.71
N GLY A 59 3.17 12.68 -13.63
CA GLY A 59 2.97 14.13 -13.59
C GLY A 59 1.79 14.67 -14.40
N LEU A 60 0.81 13.85 -14.77
CA LEU A 60 -0.41 14.31 -15.44
C LEU A 60 -1.32 15.02 -14.44
N ASN A 61 -1.07 16.33 -14.27
CA ASN A 61 -1.71 17.14 -13.23
C ASN A 61 -3.17 17.53 -13.53
N ASN A 62 -3.70 17.22 -14.72
CA ASN A 62 -5.10 17.45 -15.03
C ASN A 62 -5.95 16.18 -14.89
N LEU A 63 -5.33 15.00 -14.81
CA LEU A 63 -6.03 13.74 -14.64
C LEU A 63 -6.77 13.73 -13.29
N HIS A 64 -8.09 13.54 -13.32
CA HIS A 64 -8.93 13.56 -12.11
C HIS A 64 -9.45 12.18 -11.75
N ASP A 65 -10.15 11.52 -12.66
CA ASP A 65 -10.69 10.18 -12.46
C ASP A 65 -10.08 9.20 -13.47
N MET A 66 -9.82 7.99 -13.01
CA MET A 66 -9.24 6.94 -13.83
C MET A 66 -9.98 5.63 -13.66
N VAL A 67 -10.35 5.01 -14.77
CA VAL A 67 -10.88 3.64 -14.79
C VAL A 67 -9.98 2.81 -15.69
N LEU A 68 -9.34 1.81 -15.09
CA LEU A 68 -8.56 0.82 -15.82
C LEU A 68 -9.43 -0.37 -16.19
N PRO A 69 -9.32 -0.93 -17.41
CA PRO A 69 -10.04 -2.13 -17.77
C PRO A 69 -9.58 -3.34 -16.92
N ALA A 70 -10.46 -4.31 -16.72
CA ALA A 70 -10.17 -5.52 -15.95
C ALA A 70 -9.01 -6.36 -16.53
N SER A 71 -8.63 -6.12 -17.77
CA SER A 71 -7.49 -6.76 -18.42
C SER A 71 -6.14 -6.32 -17.87
N VAL A 72 -6.05 -5.14 -17.21
CA VAL A 72 -4.80 -4.60 -16.66
C VAL A 72 -4.44 -5.32 -15.38
N VAL A 73 -3.28 -5.95 -15.36
CA VAL A 73 -2.74 -6.75 -14.25
C VAL A 73 -1.57 -6.05 -13.56
N TYR A 74 -0.76 -5.31 -14.31
CA TYR A 74 0.49 -4.73 -13.83
C TYR A 74 0.49 -3.21 -13.96
N LEU A 75 0.77 -2.51 -12.84
CA LEU A 75 1.11 -1.10 -12.84
C LEU A 75 2.61 -0.94 -12.61
N GLY A 76 3.28 -0.20 -13.48
CA GLY A 76 4.72 0.01 -13.47
C GLY A 76 5.21 0.96 -12.38
N GLU A 77 6.53 1.12 -12.31
CA GLU A 77 7.19 2.07 -11.41
C GLU A 77 6.76 3.50 -11.78
N GLU A 78 6.38 4.30 -10.76
CA GLU A 78 5.94 5.69 -10.90
C GLU A 78 4.87 5.91 -11.99
N ALA A 79 4.08 4.88 -12.32
CA ALA A 79 3.15 4.94 -13.46
C ALA A 79 2.17 6.11 -13.36
N PHE A 80 1.72 6.48 -12.16
CA PHE A 80 0.82 7.60 -11.87
C PHE A 80 1.43 8.61 -10.88
N ALA A 81 2.74 8.53 -10.61
CA ALA A 81 3.36 9.41 -9.61
C ALA A 81 3.15 10.89 -9.95
N SER A 82 2.97 11.70 -8.90
CA SER A 82 2.75 13.15 -9.01
C SER A 82 1.52 13.55 -9.87
N CYS A 83 0.52 12.68 -9.98
CA CYS A 83 -0.79 13.07 -10.53
C CYS A 83 -1.59 13.80 -9.46
N HIS A 84 -1.24 15.08 -9.20
CA HIS A 84 -1.73 15.82 -8.03
C HIS A 84 -3.25 16.04 -8.01
N LYS A 85 -3.96 16.01 -9.15
CA LYS A 85 -5.41 16.11 -9.20
C LYS A 85 -6.13 14.77 -9.23
N LEU A 86 -5.41 13.66 -9.36
CA LEU A 86 -6.03 12.34 -9.37
C LEU A 86 -6.77 12.11 -8.05
N PHE A 87 -8.10 12.04 -8.15
CA PHE A 87 -8.99 11.89 -6.99
C PHE A 87 -9.49 10.47 -6.84
N LYS A 88 -9.81 9.83 -7.97
CA LYS A 88 -10.39 8.48 -8.00
C LYS A 88 -9.67 7.57 -9.00
N ILE A 89 -9.43 6.33 -8.57
CA ILE A 89 -8.99 5.28 -9.49
C ILE A 89 -9.72 3.96 -9.23
N THR A 90 -10.17 3.33 -10.32
CA THR A 90 -10.76 1.98 -10.33
C THR A 90 -9.86 1.06 -11.16
N MET A 91 -9.47 -0.08 -10.58
CA MET A 91 -8.47 -0.99 -11.18
C MET A 91 -8.78 -2.47 -10.88
N PRO A 92 -9.90 -3.01 -11.38
CA PRO A 92 -10.49 -4.27 -10.91
C PRO A 92 -9.64 -5.52 -11.16
N GLY A 93 -8.74 -5.50 -12.15
CA GLY A 93 -7.90 -6.65 -12.52
C GLY A 93 -6.47 -6.59 -12.00
N VAL A 94 -6.08 -5.53 -11.30
CA VAL A 94 -4.69 -5.31 -10.90
C VAL A 94 -4.25 -6.30 -9.83
N GLU A 95 -3.11 -6.96 -10.07
CA GLU A 95 -2.45 -7.87 -9.13
C GLU A 95 -1.17 -7.27 -8.54
N PHE A 96 -0.53 -6.34 -9.26
CA PHE A 96 0.78 -5.79 -8.88
C PHE A 96 0.81 -4.27 -9.06
N ILE A 97 1.09 -3.55 -7.97
CA ILE A 97 1.32 -2.10 -7.98
C ILE A 97 2.81 -1.85 -7.80
N GLY A 98 3.42 -1.20 -8.79
CA GLY A 98 4.85 -0.91 -8.87
C GLY A 98 5.35 0.08 -7.82
N LYS A 99 6.67 0.22 -7.76
CA LYS A 99 7.35 1.16 -6.87
C LYS A 99 6.89 2.59 -7.16
N GLU A 100 6.56 3.34 -6.09
CA GLU A 100 6.13 4.73 -6.14
C GLU A 100 4.99 5.01 -7.14
N CYS A 101 4.21 3.98 -7.51
CA CYS A 101 3.21 4.04 -8.59
C CYS A 101 2.23 5.21 -8.46
N PHE A 102 1.75 5.49 -7.25
CA PHE A 102 0.88 6.63 -6.91
C PHE A 102 1.57 7.61 -5.95
N GLY A 103 2.90 7.57 -5.86
CA GLY A 103 3.64 8.49 -5.00
C GLY A 103 3.27 9.95 -5.29
N LEU A 104 3.04 10.75 -4.22
CA LEU A 104 2.67 12.17 -4.32
C LEU A 104 1.35 12.45 -5.07
N CYS A 105 0.43 11.49 -5.15
CA CYS A 105 -0.94 11.73 -5.58
C CYS A 105 -1.74 12.39 -4.44
N ASP A 106 -1.49 13.68 -4.21
CA ASP A 106 -1.94 14.40 -3.00
C ASP A 106 -3.46 14.38 -2.80
N ASN A 107 -4.25 14.30 -3.88
CA ASN A 107 -5.71 14.30 -3.84
C ASN A 107 -6.34 12.90 -3.99
N LEU A 108 -5.54 11.84 -4.08
CA LEU A 108 -6.08 10.48 -4.24
C LEU A 108 -6.81 10.05 -2.97
N LYS A 109 -8.14 10.03 -3.07
CA LYS A 109 -9.05 9.74 -1.97
C LYS A 109 -9.90 8.50 -2.22
N GLU A 110 -10.48 8.35 -3.39
CA GLU A 110 -11.34 7.24 -3.75
C GLU A 110 -10.53 6.14 -4.46
N ILE A 111 -10.07 5.18 -3.68
CA ILE A 111 -9.36 4.01 -4.17
C ILE A 111 -9.88 2.75 -3.49
N ALA A 112 -10.24 1.75 -4.29
CA ALA A 112 -10.52 0.41 -3.81
C ALA A 112 -9.45 -0.55 -4.35
N LEU A 113 -8.70 -1.18 -3.44
CA LEU A 113 -7.76 -2.21 -3.81
C LEU A 113 -8.53 -3.48 -4.19
N PRO A 114 -8.33 -4.03 -5.39
CA PRO A 114 -9.10 -5.18 -5.85
C PRO A 114 -8.66 -6.47 -5.14
N GLU A 115 -9.57 -7.43 -5.00
CA GLU A 115 -9.26 -8.75 -4.39
C GLU A 115 -8.21 -9.55 -5.18
N THR A 116 -7.96 -9.20 -6.43
CA THR A 116 -6.87 -9.77 -7.24
C THR A 116 -5.49 -9.30 -6.77
N LEU A 117 -5.39 -8.19 -6.04
CA LEU A 117 -4.12 -7.56 -5.67
C LEU A 117 -3.32 -8.45 -4.71
N ARG A 118 -2.04 -8.63 -5.03
CA ARG A 118 -1.09 -9.48 -4.27
C ARG A 118 0.08 -8.70 -3.70
N GLN A 119 0.51 -7.65 -4.37
CA GLN A 119 1.72 -6.93 -3.99
C GLN A 119 1.57 -5.42 -4.19
N ILE A 120 1.92 -4.68 -3.16
CA ILE A 120 2.12 -3.23 -3.18
C ILE A 120 3.61 -2.98 -2.94
N ARG A 121 4.30 -2.43 -3.94
CA ARG A 121 5.76 -2.24 -3.91
C ARG A 121 6.13 -0.95 -3.17
N ALA A 122 7.45 -0.77 -2.97
CA ALA A 122 8.00 0.32 -2.16
C ALA A 122 7.45 1.69 -2.56
N GLY A 123 7.00 2.47 -1.58
CA GLY A 123 6.50 3.84 -1.77
C GLY A 123 5.23 3.99 -2.61
N ALA A 124 4.54 2.90 -2.96
CA ALA A 124 3.46 2.91 -3.96
C ALA A 124 2.38 3.98 -3.73
N PHE A 125 2.05 4.27 -2.47
CA PHE A 125 1.09 5.32 -2.05
C PHE A 125 1.74 6.35 -1.12
N ALA A 126 3.06 6.47 -1.15
CA ALA A 126 3.74 7.43 -0.28
C ALA A 126 3.25 8.86 -0.54
N CYS A 127 2.94 9.58 0.54
CA CYS A 127 2.47 10.96 0.49
C CYS A 127 1.12 11.17 -0.24
N CYS A 128 0.26 10.15 -0.34
CA CYS A 128 -1.15 10.33 -0.75
C CYS A 128 -1.94 10.99 0.39
N LYS A 129 -1.91 12.33 0.47
CA LYS A 129 -2.39 13.10 1.63
C LYS A 129 -3.91 13.14 1.77
N ALA A 130 -4.68 12.79 0.75
CA ALA A 130 -6.14 12.70 0.82
C ALA A 130 -6.65 11.32 1.21
N MET A 131 -5.78 10.29 1.28
CA MET A 131 -6.15 8.91 1.60
C MET A 131 -6.41 8.76 3.10
N GLU A 132 -7.67 8.64 3.47
CA GLU A 132 -8.11 8.51 4.88
C GLU A 132 -8.43 7.07 5.27
N ASP A 133 -8.83 6.26 4.31
CA ASP A 133 -9.21 4.86 4.51
C ASP A 133 -8.60 3.98 3.41
N ILE A 134 -8.30 2.74 3.76
CA ILE A 134 -7.85 1.72 2.82
C ILE A 134 -8.26 0.33 3.31
N ASN A 135 -8.82 -0.48 2.44
CA ASN A 135 -9.06 -1.88 2.71
C ASN A 135 -7.96 -2.72 2.07
N ILE A 136 -7.19 -3.44 2.88
CA ILE A 136 -6.15 -4.36 2.39
C ILE A 136 -6.81 -5.71 2.06
N PRO A 137 -6.75 -6.18 0.81
CA PRO A 137 -7.36 -7.44 0.42
C PRO A 137 -6.87 -8.64 1.22
N SER A 138 -7.77 -9.57 1.51
CA SER A 138 -7.50 -10.75 2.35
C SER A 138 -6.44 -11.72 1.79
N HIS A 139 -6.08 -11.59 0.53
CA HIS A 139 -5.08 -12.38 -0.18
C HIS A 139 -3.76 -11.62 -0.41
N MET A 140 -3.60 -10.45 0.22
CA MET A 140 -2.38 -9.66 0.11
C MET A 140 -1.16 -10.45 0.58
N LYS A 141 -0.06 -10.35 -0.15
CA LYS A 141 1.20 -11.01 0.19
C LYS A 141 2.28 -10.05 0.67
N ILE A 142 2.35 -8.87 0.07
CA ILE A 142 3.43 -7.93 0.34
C ILE A 142 2.88 -6.50 0.40
N VAL A 143 3.16 -5.82 1.53
CA VAL A 143 3.11 -4.37 1.68
C VAL A 143 4.55 -3.91 1.91
N ASP A 144 5.18 -3.42 0.86
CA ASP A 144 6.63 -3.18 0.80
C ASP A 144 7.03 -1.86 1.50
N MET A 145 8.32 -1.58 1.56
CA MET A 145 8.91 -0.44 2.26
C MET A 145 8.22 0.88 1.91
N SER A 146 7.83 1.64 2.95
CA SER A 146 7.21 2.97 2.80
C SER A 146 5.93 3.01 1.95
N ALA A 147 5.25 1.88 1.70
CA ALA A 147 4.14 1.77 0.75
C ALA A 147 3.02 2.79 1.01
N PHE A 148 2.69 3.06 2.27
CA PHE A 148 1.67 4.03 2.70
C PHE A 148 2.25 5.16 3.57
N ARG A 149 3.55 5.38 3.49
CA ARG A 149 4.21 6.40 4.31
C ARG A 149 3.59 7.78 4.10
N SER A 150 3.33 8.50 5.21
CA SER A 150 2.81 9.88 5.19
C SER A 150 1.45 10.03 4.51
N THR A 151 0.60 9.00 4.57
CA THR A 151 -0.84 9.10 4.26
C THR A 151 -1.62 9.65 5.44
N ARG A 152 -2.93 9.92 5.24
CA ARG A 152 -3.85 10.38 6.29
C ARG A 152 -4.77 9.29 6.83
N LEU A 153 -4.39 8.03 6.69
CA LEU A 153 -5.16 6.90 7.22
C LEU A 153 -5.54 7.14 8.68
N LYS A 154 -6.80 6.90 9.03
CA LYS A 154 -7.35 7.06 10.38
C LYS A 154 -7.35 5.75 11.16
N SER A 155 -7.61 4.66 10.48
CA SER A 155 -7.58 3.31 11.04
C SER A 155 -6.97 2.34 10.03
N LEU A 156 -6.43 1.24 10.53
CA LEU A 156 -5.89 0.18 9.71
C LEU A 156 -6.35 -1.16 10.28
N ASN A 157 -7.12 -1.90 9.50
CA ASN A 157 -7.50 -3.27 9.80
C ASN A 157 -6.94 -4.18 8.71
N ILE A 158 -6.08 -5.14 9.08
CA ILE A 158 -5.51 -6.10 8.13
C ILE A 158 -5.88 -7.51 8.55
N GLU A 159 -6.82 -8.08 7.82
CA GLU A 159 -7.31 -9.45 8.00
C GLU A 159 -6.93 -10.30 6.78
N ILE A 160 -5.92 -11.11 6.93
CA ILE A 160 -5.43 -12.02 5.89
C ILE A 160 -6.02 -13.39 6.10
N SER A 161 -6.56 -14.01 5.03
CA SER A 161 -7.13 -15.35 5.04
C SER A 161 -6.12 -16.41 5.49
N ASP A 162 -6.58 -17.50 6.09
CA ASP A 162 -5.72 -18.53 6.70
C ASP A 162 -4.75 -19.21 5.73
N ASP A 163 -5.08 -19.27 4.46
CA ASP A 163 -4.22 -19.85 3.41
C ASP A 163 -3.07 -18.93 2.97
N TYR A 164 -3.03 -17.68 3.49
CA TYR A 164 -2.09 -16.65 3.06
C TYR A 164 -1.30 -16.07 4.23
N LYS A 165 -0.21 -15.38 3.89
CA LYS A 165 0.55 -14.54 4.83
C LYS A 165 0.89 -13.24 4.16
N CYS A 166 0.70 -12.13 4.88
CA CYS A 166 1.07 -10.80 4.43
C CYS A 166 2.34 -10.35 5.15
N TYR A 167 3.33 -9.91 4.38
CA TYR A 167 4.58 -9.38 4.91
C TYR A 167 4.57 -7.86 4.79
N ILE A 168 4.73 -7.18 5.93
CA ILE A 168 4.83 -5.71 6.03
C ILE A 168 6.29 -5.35 6.27
N TYR A 169 6.85 -4.51 5.39
CA TYR A 169 8.25 -4.13 5.41
C TYR A 169 8.49 -2.75 6.08
N ASP A 170 9.76 -2.32 6.09
CA ASP A 170 10.21 -1.11 6.79
C ASP A 170 9.41 0.12 6.40
N LYS A 171 9.02 0.90 7.41
CA LYS A 171 8.30 2.17 7.24
C LYS A 171 7.00 2.09 6.44
N ALA A 172 6.41 0.91 6.23
CA ALA A 172 5.24 0.74 5.35
C ALA A 172 4.11 1.72 5.66
N PHE A 173 3.86 2.01 6.94
CA PHE A 173 2.86 2.97 7.43
C PHE A 173 3.50 4.10 8.26
N ALA A 174 4.80 4.36 8.09
CA ALA A 174 5.47 5.40 8.88
C ALA A 174 4.90 6.79 8.61
N SER A 175 4.89 7.62 9.64
CA SER A 175 4.41 9.01 9.58
C SER A 175 2.95 9.17 9.14
N CYS A 176 2.11 8.14 9.30
CA CYS A 176 0.66 8.25 9.17
C CYS A 176 0.11 8.96 10.43
N LYS A 177 0.25 10.29 10.46
CA LYS A 177 0.04 11.10 11.67
C LYS A 177 -1.42 11.12 12.17
N HIS A 178 -2.38 10.68 11.38
CA HIS A 178 -3.81 10.60 11.72
C HIS A 178 -4.26 9.19 12.08
N LEU A 179 -3.36 8.19 12.01
CA LEU A 179 -3.67 6.81 12.33
C LEU A 179 -3.89 6.66 13.83
N GLU A 180 -5.11 6.32 14.24
CA GLU A 180 -5.52 6.20 15.63
C GLU A 180 -5.55 4.76 16.14
N SER A 181 -5.85 3.82 15.26
CA SER A 181 -5.94 2.39 15.61
C SER A 181 -5.40 1.47 14.53
N VAL A 182 -4.78 0.39 14.96
CA VAL A 182 -4.27 -0.67 14.10
C VAL A 182 -4.70 -2.02 14.64
N TYR A 183 -5.24 -2.87 13.77
CA TYR A 183 -5.47 -4.28 14.03
C TYR A 183 -4.77 -5.14 12.98
N LEU A 184 -4.04 -6.15 13.44
CA LEU A 184 -3.32 -7.11 12.60
C LEU A 184 -3.65 -8.53 13.03
N ASN A 185 -4.26 -9.30 12.12
CA ASN A 185 -4.57 -10.69 12.44
C ASN A 185 -3.32 -11.60 12.46
N LYS A 186 -3.50 -12.86 12.86
CA LYS A 186 -2.42 -13.87 13.02
C LYS A 186 -1.56 -14.11 11.76
N ASN A 187 -2.09 -13.78 10.58
CA ASN A 187 -1.44 -14.03 9.28
C ASN A 187 -0.62 -12.85 8.77
N VAL A 188 -0.61 -11.73 9.50
CA VAL A 188 0.24 -10.57 9.20
C VAL A 188 1.60 -10.75 9.88
N LYS A 189 2.67 -10.51 9.12
CA LYS A 189 4.07 -10.57 9.58
C LYS A 189 4.77 -9.24 9.34
N ILE A 190 5.25 -8.62 10.41
CA ILE A 190 6.07 -7.42 10.31
C ILE A 190 7.53 -7.86 10.20
N MET A 191 8.16 -7.55 9.07
CA MET A 191 9.51 -8.00 8.75
C MET A 191 10.61 -7.05 9.20
N GLU A 192 10.28 -5.77 9.42
CA GLU A 192 11.29 -4.76 9.69
C GLU A 192 10.85 -3.70 10.73
N ARG A 193 11.80 -2.80 11.09
CA ARG A 193 11.80 -2.11 12.38
C ARG A 193 10.82 -0.93 12.51
N MET A 194 10.50 -0.18 11.46
CA MET A 194 9.84 1.13 11.58
C MET A 194 8.44 1.17 10.96
N ALA A 195 7.75 0.02 10.91
CA ALA A 195 6.49 -0.11 10.17
C ALA A 195 5.47 1.00 10.49
N PHE A 196 5.35 1.42 11.75
CA PHE A 196 4.43 2.47 12.22
C PHE A 196 5.15 3.67 12.84
N ALA A 197 6.44 3.85 12.59
CA ALA A 197 7.20 4.95 13.20
C ALA A 197 6.60 6.31 12.88
N GLY A 198 6.48 7.18 13.90
CA GLY A 198 5.95 8.54 13.74
C GLY A 198 4.44 8.65 13.51
N CYS A 199 3.67 7.61 13.82
CA CYS A 199 2.20 7.66 13.87
C CYS A 199 1.76 8.35 15.16
N THR A 200 1.88 9.68 15.19
CA THR A 200 1.74 10.48 16.42
C THR A 200 0.36 10.41 17.07
N SER A 201 -0.70 10.08 16.33
CA SER A 201 -2.06 9.94 16.87
C SER A 201 -2.43 8.48 17.22
N LEU A 202 -1.52 7.51 17.04
CA LEU A 202 -1.81 6.11 17.29
C LEU A 202 -2.04 5.88 18.79
N LYS A 203 -3.29 5.48 19.14
CA LYS A 203 -3.74 5.20 20.50
C LYS A 203 -3.70 3.71 20.82
N THR A 204 -4.11 2.88 19.86
CA THR A 204 -4.25 1.43 20.09
C THR A 204 -3.64 0.64 18.93
N ILE A 205 -2.83 -0.35 19.28
CA ILE A 205 -2.38 -1.38 18.33
C ILE A 205 -2.71 -2.76 18.90
N GLU A 206 -3.35 -3.59 18.06
CA GLU A 206 -3.79 -4.94 18.43
C GLU A 206 -3.17 -5.98 17.49
N PHE A 207 -2.56 -6.99 18.08
CA PHE A 207 -1.99 -8.12 17.38
C PHE A 207 -2.72 -9.39 17.78
N GLU A 208 -3.37 -10.07 16.85
CA GLU A 208 -3.97 -11.37 17.12
C GLU A 208 -2.89 -12.45 17.35
N GLN A 209 -1.75 -12.32 16.67
CA GLN A 209 -0.57 -13.13 16.93
C GLN A 209 0.70 -12.31 16.71
N PRO A 210 1.38 -11.89 17.78
CA PRO A 210 2.68 -11.24 17.63
C PRO A 210 3.69 -12.27 17.10
N SER A 211 3.74 -12.40 15.79
CA SER A 211 4.83 -13.07 15.10
C SER A 211 5.83 -12.02 14.68
N LEU A 212 6.56 -11.57 15.66
CA LEU A 212 7.62 -10.61 15.49
C LEU A 212 8.88 -11.36 15.08
N THR A 213 8.92 -11.76 13.85
CA THR A 213 10.16 -12.16 13.20
C THR A 213 10.93 -10.94 12.72
N CYS A 214 11.06 -9.91 13.58
CA CYS A 214 12.27 -9.11 13.54
C CYS A 214 13.37 -9.99 14.13
N TYR A 215 14.46 -10.14 13.49
CA TYR A 215 15.68 -10.95 13.71
C TYR A 215 16.09 -11.37 15.14
N ALA A 216 15.28 -11.12 16.17
CA ALA A 216 15.56 -11.41 17.57
C ALA A 216 14.34 -11.82 18.44
N GLY A 217 13.15 -12.09 17.88
CA GLY A 217 12.00 -12.54 18.69
C GLY A 217 11.33 -11.46 19.56
N GLU A 218 11.71 -10.19 19.43
CA GLU A 218 11.22 -9.08 20.22
C GLU A 218 10.28 -8.16 19.41
N ILE A 219 9.19 -7.67 20.02
CA ILE A 219 8.52 -6.46 19.49
C ILE A 219 9.56 -5.35 19.57
N ASN A 220 10.11 -4.98 18.43
CA ASN A 220 11.14 -3.98 18.41
C ASN A 220 10.51 -2.61 18.72
N ALA A 221 10.94 -1.96 19.80
CA ALA A 221 10.53 -0.62 20.19
C ALA A 221 10.62 0.38 19.01
N THR A 222 11.51 0.13 18.06
CA THR A 222 11.65 0.98 16.87
C THR A 222 10.45 0.92 15.91
N MET A 223 9.62 -0.15 15.95
CA MET A 223 8.41 -0.24 15.13
C MET A 223 7.43 0.90 15.42
N LEU A 224 7.35 1.31 16.69
CA LEU A 224 6.43 2.32 17.21
C LEU A 224 7.13 3.64 17.57
N ILE A 225 8.40 3.82 17.21
CA ILE A 225 9.15 5.02 17.58
C ILE A 225 8.40 6.30 17.15
N GLY A 226 8.17 7.22 18.08
CA GLY A 226 7.45 8.47 17.83
C GLY A 226 5.91 8.33 17.79
N CYS A 227 5.33 7.19 18.21
CA CYS A 227 3.88 7.05 18.46
C CYS A 227 3.53 7.65 19.81
N THR A 228 3.55 8.97 19.91
CA THR A 228 3.48 9.70 21.20
C THR A 228 2.12 9.65 21.91
N SER A 229 1.05 9.24 21.23
CA SER A 229 -0.29 9.08 21.78
C SER A 229 -0.65 7.64 22.13
N LEU A 230 0.33 6.71 22.14
CA LEU A 230 0.05 5.30 22.32
C LEU A 230 -0.41 5.02 23.77
N GLU A 231 -1.64 4.51 23.89
CA GLU A 231 -2.30 4.20 25.17
C GLU A 231 -2.34 2.70 25.43
N LYS A 232 -2.55 1.88 24.34
CA LYS A 232 -2.79 0.45 24.48
C LYS A 232 -2.04 -0.36 23.44
N ILE A 233 -1.47 -1.47 23.92
CA ILE A 233 -0.93 -2.56 23.09
C ILE A 233 -1.65 -3.83 23.50
N ILE A 234 -2.43 -4.43 22.57
CA ILE A 234 -3.24 -5.60 22.83
C ILE A 234 -2.57 -6.82 22.19
N VAL A 235 -2.31 -7.86 22.99
CA VAL A 235 -1.64 -9.10 22.57
C VAL A 235 -2.41 -10.34 23.07
N PRO A 236 -2.21 -11.53 22.47
CA PRO A 236 -2.86 -12.76 22.95
C PRO A 236 -2.44 -13.13 24.36
N LYS A 237 -3.43 -13.52 25.18
CA LYS A 237 -3.25 -13.92 26.57
C LYS A 237 -2.24 -15.08 26.75
N ASN A 238 -2.24 -16.03 25.84
CA ASN A 238 -1.38 -17.22 25.91
C ASN A 238 0.10 -16.95 25.54
N LYS A 239 0.41 -15.77 25.02
CA LYS A 239 1.78 -15.40 24.61
C LYS A 239 2.40 -14.31 25.48
N TYR A 240 1.63 -13.68 26.37
CA TYR A 240 2.16 -12.66 27.28
C TYR A 240 3.29 -13.21 28.17
N ASN A 241 3.15 -14.45 28.66
CA ASN A 241 4.19 -15.11 29.47
C ASN A 241 5.45 -15.52 28.69
N ALA A 242 5.39 -15.54 27.35
CA ALA A 242 6.55 -15.81 26.51
C ALA A 242 7.42 -14.56 26.26
N TYR A 243 6.96 -13.39 26.71
CA TYR A 243 7.63 -12.10 26.52
C TYR A 243 7.64 -11.31 27.84
N PRO A 244 8.27 -11.82 28.93
CA PRO A 244 8.27 -11.17 30.23
C PRO A 244 8.98 -9.81 30.24
N ASP A 245 9.81 -9.54 29.23
CA ASP A 245 10.59 -8.30 29.09
C ASP A 245 10.00 -7.36 28.03
N PHE A 246 8.68 -7.31 27.92
CA PHE A 246 7.98 -6.38 27.03
C PHE A 246 8.10 -4.94 27.56
N ASN A 247 9.33 -4.52 27.84
CA ASN A 247 9.64 -3.16 28.20
C ASN A 247 9.98 -2.40 26.92
N ILE A 248 8.96 -1.83 26.26
CA ILE A 248 9.19 -0.93 25.16
C ILE A 248 9.70 0.37 25.77
N HIS A 249 11.01 0.52 25.88
CA HIS A 249 11.64 1.74 26.35
C HIS A 249 11.04 2.96 25.63
N GLY A 250 10.48 3.90 26.39
CA GLY A 250 9.81 5.10 25.87
C GLY A 250 8.28 5.01 25.78
N TYR A 251 7.66 3.87 26.17
CA TYR A 251 6.19 3.69 26.24
C TYR A 251 5.74 3.15 27.60
N GLU A 252 6.40 3.58 28.66
CA GLU A 252 6.13 3.16 30.05
C GLU A 252 4.69 3.52 30.50
N SER A 253 4.03 4.43 29.78
CA SER A 253 2.63 4.82 30.02
C SER A 253 1.61 3.98 29.24
N ALA A 254 2.03 3.19 28.25
CA ALA A 254 1.09 2.37 27.48
C ALA A 254 0.65 1.14 28.29
N GLN A 255 -0.67 0.91 28.36
CA GLN A 255 -1.23 -0.27 29.02
C GLN A 255 -1.16 -1.47 28.09
N PHE A 256 -0.58 -2.57 28.59
CA PHE A 256 -0.64 -3.87 27.92
C PHE A 256 -1.94 -4.57 28.31
N GLU A 257 -2.79 -4.84 27.35
CA GLU A 257 -3.99 -5.66 27.53
C GLU A 257 -3.78 -7.01 26.87
N THR A 258 -4.23 -8.08 27.55
CA THR A 258 -4.25 -9.42 26.96
C THR A 258 -5.67 -9.77 26.54
N ARG A 259 -5.86 -10.29 25.31
CA ARG A 259 -7.15 -10.73 24.80
C ARG A 259 -7.11 -12.23 24.48
N ASP A 260 -8.20 -12.94 24.81
CA ASP A 260 -8.39 -14.31 24.37
C ASP A 260 -9.04 -14.33 22.99
N PHE A 261 -8.24 -14.47 21.96
CA PHE A 261 -8.71 -14.50 20.56
C PHE A 261 -9.39 -15.84 20.21
N ASN A 262 -9.20 -16.91 21.00
CA ASN A 262 -9.86 -18.19 20.74
C ASN A 262 -11.35 -18.15 21.10
N SER A 263 -11.77 -17.24 22.01
CA SER A 263 -13.18 -17.08 22.38
C SER A 263 -14.02 -16.37 21.32
N LEU A 264 -13.41 -15.77 20.29
CA LEU A 264 -14.08 -15.07 19.20
C LEU A 264 -14.41 -15.99 18.02
N ILE A 265 -13.94 -17.22 18.01
CA ILE A 265 -14.29 -18.22 17.00
C ILE A 265 -15.58 -18.92 17.47
N THR A 266 -16.73 -18.22 17.36
CA THR A 266 -18.02 -18.91 17.32
C THR A 266 -18.14 -19.56 15.96
N PRO A 267 -18.41 -20.90 15.88
CA PRO A 267 -18.79 -21.53 14.63
C PRO A 267 -20.00 -20.77 14.08
N LYS A 268 -19.92 -20.26 12.87
CA LYS A 268 -21.13 -19.88 12.13
C LYS A 268 -21.86 -21.18 11.82
N GLU A 269 -23.00 -21.41 12.49
CA GLU A 269 -23.97 -22.43 12.12
C GLU A 269 -24.48 -22.21 10.70
#